data_2a32835ccf6e243506ef2eb4f89c815b
#
_entry.id   2a32835ccf6e243506ef2eb4f89c815b
#
_cell.length_a   1.000
_cell.length_b   1.000
_cell.length_c   1.000
_cell.angle_alpha   90.00
_cell.angle_beta   90.00
_cell.angle_gamma   90.00
#
_symmetry.space_group_name_H-M   'P 1'
#
loop_
_entity.id
_entity.type
_entity.pdbx_description
1 polymer ?
#
loop_
_entity_poly.entity_id
_entity_poly.type
_entity_poly.pdbx_seq_one_letter_code
_entity_poly.pdbx_strand_id
1 'polypeptide(L)'
;MSKRTKIVATIGPATSDPSTLKSMIKEGVNVFRVNFSHGAHEDHIKAIKKIRLVDNELGTHSAILADLQGPKIRIGDMPEDGLQLKNEEDFYLTTLKDHDYPLAAQIFIEQIPKDVKKGEKVLLDDGKIHLEVVETNLKDTVKTKVIAGGLLFSKKGLNLPDTNINISSLTEKDRADFITRYEDAFGK
;
A
#
# COMPACT_ATOMS: atom_id res chain seq x y z
N MET A 1 9.78 -25.91 -25.68
CA MET A 1 8.90 -24.74 -25.92
C MET A 1 9.21 -23.69 -24.87
N SER A 2 9.50 -22.45 -25.23
CA SER A 2 9.68 -21.38 -24.25
C SER A 2 8.33 -21.03 -23.61
N LYS A 3 8.27 -21.00 -22.26
CA LYS A 3 7.06 -20.56 -21.55
C LYS A 3 6.76 -19.10 -21.91
N ARG A 4 5.57 -18.81 -22.41
CA ARG A 4 5.13 -17.44 -22.74
C ARG A 4 4.70 -16.66 -21.51
N THR A 5 4.23 -17.35 -20.45
CA THR A 5 3.81 -16.75 -19.19
C THR A 5 4.98 -16.69 -18.22
N LYS A 6 5.18 -15.55 -17.57
CA LYS A 6 6.15 -15.37 -16.50
C LYS A 6 5.48 -15.62 -15.14
N ILE A 7 6.17 -16.38 -14.29
CA ILE A 7 5.70 -16.66 -12.94
C ILE A 7 6.37 -15.67 -11.97
N VAL A 8 5.57 -14.92 -11.26
CA VAL A 8 6.02 -14.03 -10.18
C VAL A 8 5.68 -14.69 -8.84
N ALA A 9 6.68 -14.86 -7.99
CA ALA A 9 6.51 -15.44 -6.66
C ALA A 9 6.97 -14.48 -5.57
N THR A 10 6.14 -14.27 -4.55
CA THR A 10 6.50 -13.41 -3.42
C THR A 10 7.37 -14.17 -2.43
N ILE A 11 8.48 -13.53 -2.01
CA ILE A 11 9.35 -14.05 -0.95
C ILE A 11 8.74 -13.73 0.41
N GLY A 12 8.71 -14.76 1.25
CA GLY A 12 8.25 -14.67 2.65
C GLY A 12 8.94 -15.73 3.50
N PRO A 13 8.58 -15.85 4.78
CA PRO A 13 9.24 -16.81 5.68
C PRO A 13 9.28 -18.25 5.16
N ALA A 14 8.20 -18.71 4.53
CA ALA A 14 8.09 -20.05 3.98
C ALA A 14 8.91 -20.30 2.70
N THR A 15 9.37 -19.24 2.02
CA THR A 15 10.05 -19.32 0.72
C THR A 15 11.46 -18.74 0.74
N SER A 16 11.98 -18.35 1.92
CA SER A 16 13.28 -17.70 2.04
C SER A 16 14.46 -18.67 2.21
N ASP A 17 14.20 -19.96 2.28
CA ASP A 17 15.24 -20.98 2.36
C ASP A 17 15.88 -21.25 0.98
N PRO A 18 17.22 -21.35 0.87
CA PRO A 18 17.90 -21.58 -0.41
C PRO A 18 17.45 -22.84 -1.16
N SER A 19 17.11 -23.91 -0.46
CA SER A 19 16.63 -25.15 -1.11
C SER A 19 15.25 -24.95 -1.75
N THR A 20 14.37 -24.21 -1.09
CA THR A 20 13.05 -23.83 -1.60
C THR A 20 13.19 -22.89 -2.79
N LEU A 21 14.03 -21.86 -2.72
CA LEU A 21 14.31 -20.96 -3.84
C LEU A 21 14.82 -21.73 -5.07
N LYS A 22 15.72 -22.68 -4.85
CA LYS A 22 16.26 -23.55 -5.91
C LYS A 22 15.17 -24.38 -6.59
N SER A 23 14.26 -24.94 -5.81
CA SER A 23 13.10 -25.68 -6.33
C SER A 23 12.17 -24.77 -7.12
N MET A 24 11.86 -23.58 -6.61
CA MET A 24 11.00 -22.59 -7.28
C MET A 24 11.57 -22.17 -8.64
N ILE A 25 12.90 -21.93 -8.74
CA ILE A 25 13.55 -21.58 -10.00
C ILE A 25 13.46 -22.76 -10.99
N LYS A 26 13.72 -23.99 -10.55
CA LYS A 26 13.63 -25.19 -11.38
C LYS A 26 12.20 -25.44 -11.89
N GLU A 27 11.18 -25.16 -11.08
CA GLU A 27 9.77 -25.23 -11.45
C GLU A 27 9.34 -24.07 -12.36
N GLY A 28 10.21 -23.08 -12.57
CA GLY A 28 10.05 -22.06 -13.58
C GLY A 28 9.57 -20.71 -13.06
N VAL A 29 9.80 -20.38 -11.81
CA VAL A 29 9.68 -19.01 -11.30
C VAL A 29 10.69 -18.13 -12.02
N ASN A 30 10.22 -16.98 -12.53
CA ASN A 30 11.02 -16.05 -13.31
C ASN A 30 11.33 -14.76 -12.53
N VAL A 31 10.44 -14.38 -11.61
CA VAL A 31 10.51 -13.12 -10.88
C VAL A 31 10.22 -13.37 -9.40
N PHE A 32 11.11 -12.92 -8.55
CA PHE A 32 10.89 -12.91 -7.10
C PHE A 32 10.45 -11.52 -6.64
N ARG A 33 9.21 -11.41 -6.12
CA ARG A 33 8.70 -10.18 -5.55
C ARG A 33 9.10 -10.08 -4.07
N VAL A 34 9.81 -9.02 -3.71
CA VAL A 34 10.13 -8.65 -2.34
C VAL A 34 9.23 -7.51 -1.92
N ASN A 35 8.38 -7.75 -0.92
CA ASN A 35 7.41 -6.76 -0.43
C ASN A 35 8.08 -5.85 0.61
N PHE A 36 8.30 -4.60 0.26
CA PHE A 36 8.95 -3.60 1.09
C PHE A 36 8.01 -2.88 2.07
N SER A 37 6.73 -3.19 2.05
CA SER A 37 5.78 -2.70 3.05
C SER A 37 5.97 -3.34 4.42
N HIS A 38 6.63 -4.49 4.49
CA HIS A 38 6.82 -5.29 5.71
C HIS A 38 8.26 -5.81 5.81
N GLY A 39 8.74 -5.98 7.04
CA GLY A 39 10.08 -6.50 7.32
C GLY A 39 11.15 -5.40 7.45
N ALA A 40 12.31 -5.79 7.97
CA ALA A 40 13.45 -4.91 8.12
C ALA A 40 14.32 -4.87 6.86
N HIS A 41 15.10 -3.81 6.72
CA HIS A 41 16.02 -3.62 5.59
C HIS A 41 16.98 -4.81 5.41
N GLU A 42 17.54 -5.29 6.53
CA GLU A 42 18.48 -6.41 6.54
C GLU A 42 17.87 -7.70 6.02
N ASP A 43 16.58 -7.94 6.28
CA ASP A 43 15.89 -9.16 5.84
C ASP A 43 15.69 -9.17 4.33
N HIS A 44 15.39 -8.02 3.75
CA HIS A 44 15.26 -7.88 2.30
C HIS A 44 16.62 -8.06 1.60
N ILE A 45 17.69 -7.47 2.14
CA ILE A 45 19.05 -7.65 1.62
C ILE A 45 19.45 -9.14 1.69
N LYS A 46 19.18 -9.81 2.81
CA LYS A 46 19.42 -11.26 2.93
C LYS A 46 18.64 -12.06 1.90
N ALA A 47 17.37 -11.73 1.67
CA ALA A 47 16.55 -12.41 0.67
C ALA A 47 17.12 -12.24 -0.75
N ILE A 48 17.49 -11.02 -1.12
CA ILE A 48 18.10 -10.72 -2.43
C ILE A 48 19.43 -11.48 -2.59
N LYS A 49 20.31 -11.45 -1.59
CA LYS A 49 21.59 -12.17 -1.62
C LYS A 49 21.39 -13.69 -1.78
N LYS A 50 20.39 -14.27 -1.11
CA LYS A 50 20.07 -15.70 -1.26
C LYS A 50 19.59 -16.04 -2.66
N ILE A 51 18.73 -15.22 -3.27
CA ILE A 51 18.28 -15.42 -4.65
C ILE A 51 19.49 -15.39 -5.59
N ARG A 52 20.38 -14.40 -5.46
CA ARG A 52 21.58 -14.30 -6.29
C ARG A 52 22.54 -15.45 -6.12
N LEU A 53 22.69 -15.96 -4.88
CA LEU A 53 23.50 -17.15 -4.61
C LEU A 53 22.93 -18.36 -5.36
N VAL A 54 21.62 -18.58 -5.28
CA VAL A 54 20.97 -19.71 -5.95
C VAL A 54 21.00 -19.56 -7.48
N ASP A 55 20.82 -18.36 -8.01
CA ASP A 55 20.98 -18.08 -9.44
C ASP A 55 22.39 -18.45 -9.92
N ASN A 56 23.44 -18.06 -9.18
CA ASN A 56 24.81 -18.40 -9.51
C ASN A 56 25.04 -19.91 -9.51
N GLU A 57 24.51 -20.64 -8.52
CA GLU A 57 24.63 -22.11 -8.44
C GLU A 57 23.94 -22.82 -9.62
N LEU A 58 22.82 -22.27 -10.10
CA LEU A 58 22.01 -22.86 -11.17
C LEU A 58 22.37 -22.35 -12.57
N GLY A 59 23.23 -21.32 -12.68
CA GLY A 59 23.50 -20.63 -13.94
C GLY A 59 22.27 -19.90 -14.49
N THR A 60 21.39 -19.40 -13.61
CA THR A 60 20.15 -18.70 -13.96
C THR A 60 20.21 -17.22 -13.62
N HIS A 61 19.22 -16.45 -14.08
CA HIS A 61 19.11 -14.99 -13.85
C HIS A 61 17.66 -14.64 -13.57
N SER A 62 17.24 -14.85 -12.33
CA SER A 62 15.90 -14.47 -11.88
C SER A 62 15.77 -12.94 -11.74
N ALA A 63 14.67 -12.38 -12.19
CA ALA A 63 14.38 -10.97 -11.92
C ALA A 63 13.94 -10.78 -10.45
N ILE A 64 14.26 -9.63 -9.87
CA ILE A 64 13.80 -9.24 -8.55
C ILE A 64 12.90 -8.01 -8.71
N LEU A 65 11.67 -8.13 -8.25
CA LEU A 65 10.68 -7.05 -8.19
C LEU A 65 10.65 -6.48 -6.77
N ALA A 66 11.19 -5.27 -6.61
CA ALA A 66 11.03 -4.51 -5.38
C ALA A 66 9.65 -3.84 -5.38
N ASP A 67 8.74 -4.34 -4.55
CA ASP A 67 7.40 -3.78 -4.39
C ASP A 67 7.42 -2.77 -3.25
N LEU A 68 7.62 -1.49 -3.60
CA LEU A 68 7.72 -0.38 -2.66
C LEU A 68 6.36 -0.09 -2.01
N GLN A 69 6.38 0.50 -0.81
CA GLN A 69 5.16 0.77 -0.06
C GLN A 69 4.31 1.87 -0.70
N GLY A 70 4.94 2.88 -1.29
CA GLY A 70 4.26 4.08 -1.77
C GLY A 70 3.58 4.89 -0.65
N PRO A 71 2.92 5.97 -1.02
CA PRO A 71 2.09 6.74 -0.09
C PRO A 71 0.83 5.94 0.24
N LYS A 72 0.83 5.23 1.36
CA LYS A 72 -0.33 4.46 1.82
C LYS A 72 -1.27 5.38 2.59
N ILE A 73 -2.34 5.81 1.94
CA ILE A 73 -3.35 6.66 2.56
C ILE A 73 -4.20 5.82 3.49
N ARG A 74 -4.27 6.22 4.74
CA ARG A 74 -5.05 5.54 5.78
C ARG A 74 -5.80 6.55 6.61
N ILE A 75 -6.94 6.12 7.18
CA ILE A 75 -7.63 6.85 8.24
C ILE A 75 -6.93 6.64 9.58
N GLY A 76 -7.23 7.52 10.52
CA GLY A 76 -6.78 7.47 11.91
C GLY A 76 -7.44 6.36 12.73
N ASP A 77 -7.42 6.56 14.05
CA ASP A 77 -8.00 5.62 15.01
C ASP A 77 -9.53 5.78 15.06
N MET A 78 -10.21 4.65 15.20
CA MET A 78 -11.65 4.52 15.40
C MET A 78 -11.91 3.89 16.77
N PRO A 79 -13.16 3.90 17.29
CA PRO A 79 -13.52 3.13 18.47
C PRO A 79 -13.08 1.66 18.35
N GLU A 80 -12.79 1.00 19.49
CA GLU A 80 -12.28 -0.37 19.53
C GLU A 80 -13.24 -1.36 18.84
N ASP A 81 -14.56 -1.17 19.06
CA ASP A 81 -15.61 -1.95 18.42
C ASP A 81 -15.91 -1.53 16.98
N GLY A 82 -15.16 -0.57 16.45
CA GLY A 82 -15.41 0.03 15.14
C GLY A 82 -16.50 1.09 15.15
N LEU A 83 -16.63 1.82 14.06
CA LEU A 83 -17.66 2.82 13.83
C LEU A 83 -18.64 2.31 12.77
N GLN A 84 -19.91 2.10 13.15
CA GLN A 84 -20.93 1.67 12.20
C GLN A 84 -21.38 2.86 11.35
N LEU A 85 -21.16 2.78 10.05
CA LEU A 85 -21.64 3.74 9.07
C LEU A 85 -22.90 3.19 8.38
N LYS A 86 -23.96 4.00 8.32
CA LYS A 86 -25.22 3.64 7.64
C LYS A 86 -25.30 4.42 6.33
N ASN A 87 -25.99 3.85 5.37
CA ASN A 87 -26.24 4.52 4.09
C ASN A 87 -26.98 5.85 4.33
N GLU A 88 -26.70 6.82 3.48
CA GLU A 88 -27.27 8.17 3.51
C GLU A 88 -26.85 9.03 4.74
N GLU A 89 -25.98 8.57 5.62
CA GLU A 89 -25.41 9.39 6.68
C GLU A 89 -24.32 10.33 6.12
N ASP A 90 -24.18 11.50 6.76
CA ASP A 90 -23.05 12.37 6.52
C ASP A 90 -21.84 11.87 7.31
N PHE A 91 -20.68 11.79 6.65
CA PHE A 91 -19.44 11.37 7.27
C PHE A 91 -18.31 12.34 6.89
N TYR A 92 -17.45 12.67 7.83
CA TYR A 92 -16.41 13.67 7.64
C TYR A 92 -15.02 13.05 7.61
N LEU A 93 -14.21 13.47 6.64
CA LEU A 93 -12.77 13.18 6.61
C LEU A 93 -12.05 14.48 6.94
N THR A 94 -11.25 14.50 8.00
CA THR A 94 -10.61 15.73 8.46
C THR A 94 -9.15 15.52 8.84
N THR A 95 -8.30 16.52 8.59
CA THR A 95 -6.92 16.53 9.07
C THR A 95 -6.79 17.02 10.51
N LEU A 96 -7.87 17.59 11.06
CA LEU A 96 -7.91 18.08 12.42
C LEU A 96 -7.93 16.90 13.40
N LYS A 97 -7.12 17.00 14.46
CA LYS A 97 -7.12 16.04 15.55
C LYS A 97 -8.32 16.25 16.45
N ASP A 98 -8.62 17.49 16.77
CA ASP A 98 -9.73 17.90 17.63
C ASP A 98 -10.82 18.54 16.75
N HIS A 99 -12.01 17.96 16.77
CA HIS A 99 -13.15 18.41 15.96
C HIS A 99 -14.48 17.98 16.62
N ASP A 100 -15.55 18.70 16.28
CA ASP A 100 -16.91 18.46 16.79
C ASP A 100 -17.82 17.70 15.80
N TYR A 101 -17.24 17.09 14.75
CA TYR A 101 -18.02 16.31 13.79
C TYR A 101 -18.53 15.02 14.43
N PRO A 102 -19.84 14.70 14.32
CA PRO A 102 -20.44 13.56 15.01
C PRO A 102 -19.94 12.20 14.47
N LEU A 103 -19.69 12.12 13.16
CA LEU A 103 -19.16 10.93 12.49
C LEU A 103 -18.00 11.37 11.61
N ALA A 104 -16.77 11.05 12.03
CA ALA A 104 -15.59 11.47 11.29
C ALA A 104 -14.44 10.47 11.40
N ALA A 105 -13.54 10.52 10.43
CA ALA A 105 -12.24 9.91 10.49
C ALA A 105 -11.13 10.93 10.24
N GLN A 106 -10.08 10.85 11.05
CA GLN A 106 -8.88 11.63 10.82
C GLN A 106 -8.15 11.10 9.58
N ILE A 107 -7.66 12.02 8.76
CA ILE A 107 -6.74 11.75 7.64
C ILE A 107 -5.46 12.54 7.83
N PHE A 108 -4.32 12.02 7.34
CA PHE A 108 -3.00 12.61 7.60
C PHE A 108 -2.39 13.29 6.37
N ILE A 109 -3.15 13.37 5.28
CA ILE A 109 -2.70 13.99 4.03
C ILE A 109 -3.48 15.28 3.83
N GLU A 110 -2.81 16.41 4.09
CA GLU A 110 -3.38 17.77 3.99
C GLU A 110 -3.82 18.14 2.57
N GLN A 111 -3.35 17.40 1.59
CA GLN A 111 -3.68 17.66 0.19
C GLN A 111 -5.06 17.13 -0.20
N ILE A 112 -5.58 16.11 0.49
CA ILE A 112 -6.88 15.49 0.16
C ILE A 112 -8.02 16.51 0.16
N PRO A 113 -8.25 17.34 1.20
CA PRO A 113 -9.31 18.32 1.18
C PRO A 113 -9.19 19.37 0.06
N LYS A 114 -7.97 19.60 -0.45
CA LYS A 114 -7.70 20.58 -1.50
C LYS A 114 -7.94 20.02 -2.92
N ASP A 115 -7.71 18.72 -3.09
CA ASP A 115 -7.70 18.08 -4.41
C ASP A 115 -9.03 17.38 -4.76
N VAL A 116 -9.79 16.90 -3.75
CA VAL A 116 -11.07 16.23 -3.99
C VAL A 116 -12.14 17.19 -4.47
N LYS A 117 -13.05 16.67 -5.30
CA LYS A 117 -14.16 17.45 -5.85
C LYS A 117 -15.48 16.79 -5.52
N LYS A 118 -16.55 17.61 -5.48
CA LYS A 118 -17.91 17.12 -5.29
C LYS A 118 -18.27 16.05 -6.32
N GLY A 119 -18.88 14.96 -5.85
CA GLY A 119 -19.29 13.80 -6.65
C GLY A 119 -18.22 12.72 -6.82
N GLU A 120 -16.96 13.00 -6.43
CA GLU A 120 -15.90 11.98 -6.49
C GLU A 120 -16.07 10.92 -5.41
N LYS A 121 -15.59 9.71 -5.71
CA LYS A 121 -15.70 8.56 -4.81
C LYS A 121 -14.54 8.51 -3.81
N VAL A 122 -14.87 8.13 -2.60
CA VAL A 122 -13.91 7.76 -1.56
C VAL A 122 -14.20 6.34 -1.12
N LEU A 123 -13.22 5.46 -1.24
CA LEU A 123 -13.33 4.06 -0.88
C LEU A 123 -12.52 3.78 0.40
N LEU A 124 -13.15 3.18 1.41
CA LEU A 124 -12.51 2.76 2.66
C LEU A 124 -12.50 1.24 2.76
N ASP A 125 -11.53 0.69 3.50
CA ASP A 125 -11.35 -0.76 3.75
C ASP A 125 -11.41 -1.58 2.46
N ASP A 126 -10.52 -1.26 1.51
CA ASP A 126 -10.42 -1.91 0.21
C ASP A 126 -11.73 -1.90 -0.61
N GLY A 127 -12.52 -0.83 -0.45
CA GLY A 127 -13.76 -0.63 -1.18
C GLY A 127 -14.99 -1.28 -0.55
N LYS A 128 -14.91 -1.81 0.67
CA LYS A 128 -16.09 -2.31 1.40
C LYS A 128 -17.04 -1.20 1.81
N ILE A 129 -16.51 -0.01 2.10
CA ILE A 129 -17.27 1.19 2.42
C ILE A 129 -17.06 2.19 1.29
N HIS A 130 -18.16 2.70 0.77
CA HIS A 130 -18.19 3.64 -0.33
C HIS A 130 -18.81 4.96 0.10
N LEU A 131 -18.06 6.03 -0.03
CA LEU A 131 -18.50 7.40 0.23
C LEU A 131 -18.46 8.21 -1.06
N GLU A 132 -19.26 9.28 -1.11
CA GLU A 132 -19.24 10.27 -2.18
C GLU A 132 -18.98 11.66 -1.57
N VAL A 133 -18.11 12.43 -2.18
CA VAL A 133 -17.78 13.79 -1.74
C VAL A 133 -18.98 14.71 -1.98
N VAL A 134 -19.51 15.30 -0.92
CA VAL A 134 -20.58 16.33 -0.98
C VAL A 134 -19.97 17.71 -1.14
N GLU A 135 -19.01 18.05 -0.29
CA GLU A 135 -18.31 19.33 -0.29
C GLU A 135 -16.95 19.23 0.42
N THR A 136 -16.08 20.18 0.16
CA THR A 136 -14.81 20.37 0.87
C THR A 136 -14.65 21.84 1.22
N ASN A 137 -14.02 22.10 2.39
CA ASN A 137 -13.64 23.47 2.76
C ASN A 137 -12.31 23.90 2.16
N LEU A 138 -11.69 23.05 1.33
CA LEU A 138 -10.40 23.25 0.65
C LEU A 138 -9.21 23.50 1.61
N LYS A 139 -9.39 23.17 2.89
CA LYS A 139 -8.39 23.40 3.92
C LYS A 139 -8.06 22.13 4.67
N ASP A 140 -9.00 21.59 5.41
CA ASP A 140 -8.77 20.51 6.35
C ASP A 140 -9.91 19.47 6.43
N THR A 141 -11.07 19.71 5.82
CA THR A 141 -12.23 18.84 5.98
C THR A 141 -12.98 18.61 4.69
N VAL A 142 -13.35 17.35 4.46
CA VAL A 142 -14.22 16.89 3.38
C VAL A 142 -15.48 16.29 4.00
N LYS A 143 -16.64 16.84 3.64
CA LYS A 143 -17.93 16.25 3.95
C LYS A 143 -18.28 15.22 2.86
N THR A 144 -18.62 14.03 3.29
CA THR A 144 -19.02 12.94 2.39
C THR A 144 -20.40 12.40 2.76
N LYS A 145 -21.05 11.75 1.81
CA LYS A 145 -22.26 10.94 2.00
C LYS A 145 -21.89 9.47 1.94
N VAL A 146 -22.39 8.68 2.86
CA VAL A 146 -22.22 7.22 2.85
C VAL A 146 -23.13 6.61 1.80
N ILE A 147 -22.57 6.05 0.74
CA ILE A 147 -23.32 5.36 -0.33
C ILE A 147 -23.48 3.86 0.00
N ALA A 148 -22.41 3.22 0.43
CA ALA A 148 -22.44 1.86 0.96
C ALA A 148 -21.71 1.87 2.30
N GLY A 149 -22.47 1.67 3.37
CA GLY A 149 -21.99 1.68 4.74
C GLY A 149 -21.41 0.34 5.19
N GLY A 150 -21.01 0.29 6.46
CA GLY A 150 -20.41 -0.88 7.07
C GLY A 150 -19.69 -0.53 8.36
N LEU A 151 -19.07 -1.52 8.97
CA LEU A 151 -18.27 -1.36 10.19
C LEU A 151 -16.85 -0.90 9.84
N LEU A 152 -16.48 0.31 10.22
CA LEU A 152 -15.20 0.94 9.95
C LEU A 152 -14.27 0.80 11.14
N PHE A 153 -13.12 0.18 10.96
CA PHE A 153 -12.07 0.03 11.96
C PHE A 153 -10.91 1.02 11.76
N SER A 154 -10.07 1.16 12.79
CA SER A 154 -8.86 1.98 12.78
C SER A 154 -7.91 1.63 11.63
N LYS A 155 -7.21 2.64 11.12
CA LYS A 155 -6.06 2.50 10.18
C LYS A 155 -6.41 1.82 8.85
N LYS A 156 -7.68 1.77 8.48
CA LYS A 156 -8.12 1.24 7.19
C LYS A 156 -7.65 2.10 6.04
N GLY A 157 -7.39 1.45 4.90
CA GLY A 157 -6.98 2.11 3.66
C GLY A 157 -8.05 3.05 3.15
N LEU A 158 -7.61 4.18 2.60
CA LEU A 158 -8.44 5.16 1.90
C LEU A 158 -7.95 5.27 0.47
N ASN A 159 -8.84 5.05 -0.49
CA ASN A 159 -8.57 5.16 -1.92
C ASN A 159 -9.47 6.22 -2.55
N LEU A 160 -8.91 7.00 -3.47
CA LEU A 160 -9.56 8.09 -4.18
C LEU A 160 -9.43 7.81 -5.70
N PRO A 161 -10.26 6.94 -6.27
CA PRO A 161 -10.09 6.47 -7.65
C PRO A 161 -10.27 7.56 -8.70
N ASP A 162 -11.06 8.57 -8.39
CA ASP A 162 -11.42 9.65 -9.32
C ASP A 162 -10.56 10.91 -9.11
N THR A 163 -9.78 10.99 -8.02
CA THR A 163 -9.02 12.19 -7.64
C THR A 163 -7.55 12.05 -8.02
N ASN A 164 -7.03 13.05 -8.71
CA ASN A 164 -5.58 13.17 -8.91
C ASN A 164 -4.96 13.94 -7.73
N ILE A 165 -4.47 13.19 -6.73
CA ILE A 165 -3.84 13.78 -5.54
C ILE A 165 -2.43 14.23 -5.89
N ASN A 166 -2.12 15.49 -5.59
CA ASN A 166 -0.79 16.06 -5.80
C ASN A 166 0.18 15.70 -4.66
N ILE A 167 0.50 14.40 -4.54
CA ILE A 167 1.49 13.88 -3.62
C ILE A 167 2.57 13.10 -4.37
N SER A 168 3.78 13.05 -3.81
CA SER A 168 4.85 12.24 -4.40
C SER A 168 4.46 10.76 -4.39
N SER A 169 4.61 10.07 -5.52
CA SER A 169 4.42 8.61 -5.62
C SER A 169 5.47 7.82 -4.84
N LEU A 170 6.61 8.45 -4.51
CA LEU A 170 7.68 7.87 -3.70
C LEU A 170 7.76 8.62 -2.37
N THR A 171 7.63 7.89 -1.28
CA THR A 171 7.87 8.42 0.07
C THR A 171 9.39 8.54 0.33
N GLU A 172 9.77 9.24 1.40
CA GLU A 172 11.18 9.27 1.83
C GLU A 172 11.68 7.87 2.21
N LYS A 173 10.80 7.04 2.79
CA LYS A 173 11.08 5.63 3.05
C LYS A 173 11.37 4.87 1.75
N ASP A 174 10.53 5.03 0.72
CA ASP A 174 10.75 4.37 -0.57
C ASP A 174 12.07 4.79 -1.22
N ARG A 175 12.43 6.07 -1.09
CA ARG A 175 13.73 6.59 -1.57
C ARG A 175 14.89 5.97 -0.80
N ALA A 176 14.81 5.92 0.52
CA ALA A 176 15.81 5.27 1.35
C ALA A 176 15.91 3.78 1.04
N ASP A 177 14.76 3.12 0.89
CA ASP A 177 14.64 1.73 0.49
C ASP A 177 15.31 1.47 -0.86
N PHE A 178 15.14 2.34 -1.83
CA PHE A 178 15.71 2.20 -3.16
C PHE A 178 17.23 2.44 -3.17
N ILE A 179 17.72 3.53 -2.58
CA ILE A 179 19.13 3.93 -2.62
C ILE A 179 20.02 2.92 -1.87
N THR A 180 19.66 2.59 -0.63
CA THR A 180 20.45 1.71 0.23
C THR A 180 20.59 0.30 -0.36
N ARG A 181 19.67 -0.13 -1.20
CA ARG A 181 19.57 -1.52 -1.70
C ARG A 181 20.08 -1.71 -3.11
N TYR A 182 20.05 -0.66 -3.92
CA TYR A 182 20.64 -0.74 -5.25
C TYR A 182 22.15 -0.95 -5.14
N GLU A 183 22.82 -0.21 -4.27
CA GLU A 183 24.27 -0.34 -4.05
C GLU A 183 24.66 -1.69 -3.43
N ASP A 184 23.89 -2.17 -2.44
CA ASP A 184 24.19 -3.44 -1.73
C ASP A 184 23.82 -4.69 -2.55
N ALA A 185 22.81 -4.62 -3.40
CA ALA A 185 22.29 -5.78 -4.14
C ALA A 185 22.90 -5.94 -5.53
N PHE A 186 23.37 -4.85 -6.15
CA PHE A 186 23.84 -4.85 -7.54
C PHE A 186 25.29 -4.41 -7.69
N GLY A 187 25.94 -3.99 -6.61
CA GLY A 187 27.30 -3.45 -6.63
C GLY A 187 27.36 -2.07 -7.29
N LYS A 188 28.40 -1.29 -6.95
CA LYS A 188 28.71 -0.06 -7.67
C LYS A 188 29.17 -0.38 -9.08
#